data_a3e94aba99fb9e26b02f46c00232fe0d
#
_entry.id   a3e94aba99fb9e26b02f46c00232fe0d
#
_cell.length_a   1.000
_cell.length_b   1.000
_cell.length_c   1.000
_cell.angle_alpha   90.00
_cell.angle_beta   90.00
_cell.angle_gamma   90.00
#
_symmetry.space_group_name_H-M   'P 1'
#
loop_
_entity.id
_entity.type
_entity.pdbx_description
1 polymer ?
#
loop_
_entity_poly.entity_id
_entity_poly.type
_entity_poly.pdbx_seq_one_letter_code
_entity_poly.pdbx_strand_id
1 'polypeptide(L)'
;MKKEDLRIVYMGTPDFAVESLRALVEGGYNIVGVITMPDKPVGRHGSVLQASPVKQYALSKGLPVLQPEKLKDEAFLSELRALKADLQIVVAFRMLPEVVWDMPRLGTFNLHASLLPQYRGAAPINWAMINGDTETGSTTFFLTHEIDTGKIIRQKHLPIADTDDVGIVHDGLMTMGAGLVLETVDLLLEGKTDAVPQEEFYKDPSELRPAPKIFKETCRIDWLQPVKRVYDFIRGLSPYPAAWTEIVSPEGVRTALKIYQAEKRPAAHELPVGTIRTDRKSYIDIAVEDGYLRLLSVQLAGKKRLPVTDFLNGFKQIGEYKVD
;
A
#
# COMPACT_ATOMS: atom_id res chain seq x y z
N MET A 1 34.25 4.67 -3.98
CA MET A 1 33.96 4.60 -2.54
C MET A 1 33.44 3.23 -2.24
N LYS A 2 33.83 2.61 -1.12
CA LYS A 2 33.30 1.31 -0.73
C LYS A 2 31.92 1.49 -0.06
N LYS A 3 31.11 0.43 -0.08
CA LYS A 3 29.77 0.48 0.53
C LYS A 3 29.80 0.71 2.05
N GLU A 4 30.86 0.24 2.71
CA GLU A 4 31.06 0.43 4.15
C GLU A 4 31.39 1.89 4.52
N ASP A 5 31.93 2.66 3.56
CA ASP A 5 32.30 4.06 3.75
C ASP A 5 31.12 5.00 3.47
N LEU A 6 30.10 4.54 2.71
CA LEU A 6 28.93 5.30 2.34
C LEU A 6 28.01 5.49 3.56
N ARG A 7 27.89 6.69 4.05
CA ARG A 7 27.05 7.02 5.20
C ARG A 7 25.59 7.18 4.75
N ILE A 8 24.74 6.26 5.16
CA ILE A 8 23.32 6.21 4.78
C ILE A 8 22.44 6.55 5.97
N VAL A 9 21.50 7.48 5.79
CA VAL A 9 20.35 7.66 6.65
C VAL A 9 19.13 7.03 5.99
N TYR A 10 18.43 6.19 6.72
CA TYR A 10 17.23 5.49 6.27
C TYR A 10 15.98 6.05 6.94
N MET A 11 14.92 6.30 6.17
CA MET A 11 13.66 6.85 6.66
C MET A 11 12.50 5.94 6.26
N GLY A 12 11.73 5.48 7.23
CA GLY A 12 10.58 4.62 7.00
C GLY A 12 9.80 4.34 8.27
N THR A 13 8.60 3.78 8.13
CA THR A 13 7.73 3.53 9.30
C THR A 13 7.09 2.14 9.30
N PRO A 14 6.28 1.74 8.30
CA PRO A 14 5.52 0.49 8.32
C PRO A 14 6.39 -0.75 7.99
N ASP A 15 5.79 -1.91 8.10
CA ASP A 15 6.42 -3.20 7.73
C ASP A 15 7.02 -3.19 6.32
N PHE A 16 6.36 -2.54 5.37
CA PHE A 16 6.88 -2.41 3.99
C PHE A 16 8.29 -1.83 3.94
N ALA A 17 8.61 -0.91 4.86
CA ALA A 17 9.92 -0.27 4.94
C ALA A 17 10.99 -1.11 5.68
N VAL A 18 10.59 -2.12 6.44
CA VAL A 18 11.52 -2.95 7.22
C VAL A 18 12.41 -3.79 6.30
N GLU A 19 11.85 -4.37 5.26
CA GLU A 19 12.60 -5.31 4.41
C GLU A 19 13.74 -4.64 3.65
N SER A 20 13.53 -3.42 3.16
CA SER A 20 14.61 -2.63 2.53
C SER A 20 15.72 -2.26 3.54
N LEU A 21 15.35 -1.89 4.77
CA LEU A 21 16.34 -1.62 5.82
C LEU A 21 17.11 -2.89 6.18
N ARG A 22 16.42 -4.02 6.32
CA ARG A 22 17.04 -5.32 6.57
C ARG A 22 18.05 -5.68 5.48
N ALA A 23 17.66 -5.55 4.22
CA ALA A 23 18.53 -5.86 3.09
C ALA A 23 19.80 -5.00 3.09
N LEU A 24 19.69 -3.71 3.42
CA LEU A 24 20.85 -2.82 3.56
C LEU A 24 21.76 -3.23 4.71
N VAL A 25 21.22 -3.50 5.89
CA VAL A 25 21.98 -3.90 7.08
C VAL A 25 22.70 -5.23 6.85
N GLU A 26 21.97 -6.25 6.39
CA GLU A 26 22.53 -7.58 6.11
C GLU A 26 23.50 -7.58 4.91
N GLY A 27 23.30 -6.65 3.97
CA GLY A 27 24.21 -6.41 2.84
C GLY A 27 25.51 -5.71 3.23
N GLY A 28 25.68 -5.31 4.48
CA GLY A 28 26.90 -4.66 4.99
C GLY A 28 27.03 -3.17 4.60
N TYR A 29 25.92 -2.51 4.28
CA TYR A 29 25.88 -1.05 4.05
C TYR A 29 25.91 -0.30 5.39
N ASN A 30 26.53 0.88 5.40
CA ASN A 30 26.73 1.68 6.61
C ASN A 30 25.51 2.55 6.91
N ILE A 31 24.58 2.04 7.70
CA ILE A 31 23.42 2.81 8.17
C ILE A 31 23.82 3.59 9.41
N VAL A 32 23.96 4.90 9.28
CA VAL A 32 24.38 5.79 10.36
C VAL A 32 23.24 6.34 11.20
N GLY A 33 22.01 6.24 10.71
CA GLY A 33 20.82 6.63 11.44
C GLY A 33 19.55 6.17 10.75
N VAL A 34 18.52 5.94 11.53
CA VAL A 34 17.17 5.57 11.10
C VAL A 34 16.18 6.59 11.60
N ILE A 35 15.36 7.14 10.71
CA ILE A 35 14.32 8.11 11.05
C ILE A 35 12.97 7.44 10.85
N THR A 36 12.13 7.47 11.86
CA THR A 36 10.80 6.89 11.82
C THR A 36 9.81 7.80 12.55
N MET A 37 8.51 7.52 12.37
CA MET A 37 7.47 8.27 13.08
C MET A 37 7.56 8.06 14.59
N PRO A 38 7.13 9.03 15.40
CA PRO A 38 6.97 8.84 16.84
C PRO A 38 6.09 7.64 17.17
N ASP A 39 6.32 7.03 18.34
CA ASP A 39 5.52 5.92 18.84
C ASP A 39 4.05 6.34 18.94
N LYS A 40 3.15 5.44 18.56
CA LYS A 40 1.72 5.72 18.54
C LYS A 40 1.04 5.17 19.79
N PRO A 41 0.16 5.94 20.43
CA PRO A 41 -0.69 5.42 21.49
C PRO A 41 -1.69 4.41 20.88
N VAL A 42 -1.72 3.20 21.45
CA VAL A 42 -2.63 2.11 21.05
C VAL A 42 -3.35 1.55 22.29
N GLY A 43 -4.36 0.71 22.07
CA GLY A 43 -5.16 0.13 23.13
C GLY A 43 -6.29 1.04 23.62
N ARG A 44 -7.03 0.59 24.66
CA ARG A 44 -8.10 1.40 25.25
C ARG A 44 -7.52 2.68 25.85
N HIS A 45 -8.02 3.81 25.40
CA HIS A 45 -7.59 5.16 25.84
C HIS A 45 -6.10 5.47 25.61
N GLY A 46 -5.43 4.81 24.65
CA GLY A 46 -4.01 5.08 24.36
C GLY A 46 -3.05 4.63 25.47
N SER A 47 -3.42 3.58 26.20
CA SER A 47 -2.69 3.11 27.39
C SER A 47 -1.30 2.52 27.11
N VAL A 48 -0.98 2.21 25.85
CA VAL A 48 0.30 1.62 25.43
C VAL A 48 0.89 2.41 24.28
N LEU A 49 2.20 2.74 24.35
CA LEU A 49 2.94 3.30 23.22
C LEU A 49 3.50 2.16 22.38
N GLN A 50 3.18 2.15 21.10
CA GLN A 50 3.68 1.16 20.15
C GLN A 50 4.73 1.77 19.24
N ALA A 51 5.94 1.18 19.26
CA ALA A 51 7.01 1.52 18.34
C ALA A 51 6.66 1.07 16.91
N SER A 52 7.10 1.85 15.90
CA SER A 52 6.97 1.45 14.50
C SER A 52 7.74 0.16 14.23
N PRO A 53 7.33 -0.65 13.23
CA PRO A 53 8.10 -1.81 12.78
C PRO A 53 9.55 -1.49 12.43
N VAL A 54 9.79 -0.35 11.78
CA VAL A 54 11.15 0.12 11.45
C VAL A 54 11.95 0.42 12.70
N LYS A 55 11.39 1.09 13.73
CA LYS A 55 12.05 1.32 15.00
C LYS A 55 12.42 0.01 15.69
N GLN A 56 11.49 -0.93 15.76
CA GLN A 56 11.72 -2.24 16.38
C GLN A 56 12.91 -2.95 15.74
N TYR A 57 12.96 -2.99 14.43
CA TYR A 57 14.08 -3.59 13.69
C TYR A 57 15.39 -2.83 13.94
N ALA A 58 15.38 -1.50 13.81
CA ALA A 58 16.58 -0.68 14.02
C ALA A 58 17.19 -0.89 15.43
N LEU A 59 16.37 -0.89 16.46
CA LEU A 59 16.82 -1.15 17.83
C LEU A 59 17.39 -2.55 18.00
N SER A 60 16.80 -3.56 17.36
CA SER A 60 17.32 -4.95 17.38
C SER A 60 18.72 -5.09 16.76
N LYS A 61 19.11 -4.13 15.92
CA LYS A 61 20.43 -4.07 15.25
C LYS A 61 21.36 -3.02 15.86
N GLY A 62 20.96 -2.37 16.95
CA GLY A 62 21.76 -1.34 17.61
C GLY A 62 21.93 -0.07 16.77
N LEU A 63 21.04 0.22 15.83
CA LEU A 63 21.10 1.40 14.98
C LEU A 63 20.56 2.63 15.73
N PRO A 64 21.17 3.82 15.55
CA PRO A 64 20.61 5.07 16.06
C PRO A 64 19.24 5.37 15.46
N VAL A 65 18.27 5.75 16.29
CA VAL A 65 16.90 6.06 15.88
C VAL A 65 16.54 7.49 16.26
N LEU A 66 16.04 8.26 15.30
CA LEU A 66 15.47 9.58 15.48
C LEU A 66 13.96 9.55 15.19
N GLN A 67 13.17 10.19 16.05
CA GLN A 67 11.71 10.22 15.95
C GLN A 67 11.17 11.66 16.03
N PRO A 68 11.49 12.54 15.05
CA PRO A 68 11.05 13.92 15.09
C PRO A 68 9.52 14.03 14.95
N GLU A 69 8.88 14.83 15.79
CA GLU A 69 7.49 15.23 15.58
C GLU A 69 7.37 16.17 14.38
N LYS A 70 8.30 17.13 14.29
CA LYS A 70 8.37 18.13 13.23
C LYS A 70 9.71 18.00 12.49
N LEU A 71 9.65 17.76 11.19
CA LEU A 71 10.85 17.61 10.33
C LEU A 71 11.63 18.93 10.10
N LYS A 72 11.03 20.06 10.42
CA LYS A 72 11.67 21.38 10.34
C LYS A 72 12.21 21.88 11.67
N ASP A 73 12.12 21.08 12.73
CA ASP A 73 12.65 21.42 14.04
C ASP A 73 14.19 21.51 13.99
N GLU A 74 14.75 22.63 14.46
CA GLU A 74 16.19 22.86 14.38
C GLU A 74 17.02 21.86 15.20
N ALA A 75 16.49 21.37 16.32
CA ALA A 75 17.15 20.31 17.09
C ALA A 75 17.30 19.04 16.25
N PHE A 76 16.22 18.61 15.58
CA PHE A 76 16.26 17.48 14.66
C PHE A 76 17.21 17.71 13.47
N LEU A 77 17.15 18.88 12.84
CA LEU A 77 18.01 19.19 11.71
C LEU A 77 19.49 19.19 12.12
N SER A 78 19.81 19.66 13.33
CA SER A 78 21.17 19.60 13.87
C SER A 78 21.64 18.14 14.08
N GLU A 79 20.80 17.28 14.66
CA GLU A 79 21.11 15.86 14.81
C GLU A 79 21.31 15.18 13.46
N LEU A 80 20.44 15.47 12.48
CA LEU A 80 20.55 14.92 11.12
C LEU A 80 21.85 15.35 10.42
N ARG A 81 22.22 16.62 10.51
CA ARG A 81 23.51 17.12 9.98
C ARG A 81 24.71 16.44 10.64
N ALA A 82 24.63 16.18 11.93
CA ALA A 82 25.69 15.53 12.69
C ALA A 82 25.95 14.09 12.24
N LEU A 83 24.95 13.42 11.65
CA LEU A 83 25.10 12.09 11.06
C LEU A 83 25.97 12.11 9.79
N LYS A 84 26.20 13.27 9.16
CA LYS A 84 27.01 13.43 7.95
C LYS A 84 26.66 12.40 6.87
N ALA A 85 25.38 12.26 6.57
CA ALA A 85 24.91 11.32 5.56
C ALA A 85 25.41 11.70 4.17
N ASP A 86 25.90 10.74 3.42
CA ASP A 86 26.20 10.88 1.99
C ASP A 86 24.94 10.68 1.14
N LEU A 87 24.03 9.84 1.62
CA LEU A 87 22.81 9.41 0.94
C LEU A 87 21.68 9.29 1.94
N GLN A 88 20.49 9.68 1.54
CA GLN A 88 19.25 9.38 2.27
C GLN A 88 18.35 8.47 1.44
N ILE A 89 17.74 7.48 2.09
CA ILE A 89 16.82 6.54 1.48
C ILE A 89 15.47 6.63 2.20
N VAL A 90 14.40 6.79 1.44
CA VAL A 90 13.04 6.93 1.96
C VAL A 90 12.18 5.78 1.45
N VAL A 91 11.52 5.09 2.35
CA VAL A 91 10.55 4.03 2.02
C VAL A 91 9.33 4.18 2.93
N ALA A 92 8.17 4.46 2.34
CA ALA A 92 6.91 4.59 3.07
C ALA A 92 7.04 5.51 4.32
N PHE A 93 7.35 6.76 4.07
CA PHE A 93 7.48 7.80 5.08
C PHE A 93 6.64 9.02 4.72
N ARG A 94 6.51 9.97 5.64
CA ARG A 94 5.83 11.25 5.36
C ARG A 94 6.65 12.13 4.42
N MET A 95 5.98 13.11 3.81
CA MET A 95 6.63 14.08 2.93
C MET A 95 7.75 14.83 3.64
N LEU A 96 8.92 14.89 3.00
CA LEU A 96 10.11 15.57 3.53
C LEU A 96 10.16 17.02 3.04
N PRO A 97 10.51 17.98 3.90
CA PRO A 97 10.84 19.33 3.47
C PRO A 97 12.21 19.36 2.77
N GLU A 98 12.40 20.34 1.89
CA GLU A 98 13.64 20.51 1.12
C GLU A 98 14.88 20.51 1.99
N VAL A 99 14.86 21.23 3.12
CA VAL A 99 15.97 21.29 4.08
C VAL A 99 16.44 19.90 4.58
N VAL A 100 15.61 18.89 4.48
CA VAL A 100 15.95 17.51 4.83
C VAL A 100 16.42 16.73 3.61
N TRP A 101 15.63 16.70 2.52
CA TRP A 101 15.97 15.85 1.38
C TRP A 101 17.11 16.37 0.51
N ASP A 102 17.40 17.66 0.52
CA ASP A 102 18.52 18.26 -0.22
C ASP A 102 19.85 18.26 0.57
N MET A 103 19.84 17.71 1.78
CA MET A 103 21.02 17.75 2.67
C MET A 103 22.19 16.87 2.21
N PRO A 104 21.99 15.61 1.77
CA PRO A 104 23.12 14.73 1.45
C PRO A 104 23.66 14.96 0.04
N ARG A 105 24.98 14.84 -0.11
CA ARG A 105 25.68 15.13 -1.39
C ARG A 105 25.30 14.21 -2.55
N LEU A 106 24.86 12.97 -2.28
CA LEU A 106 24.39 12.03 -3.30
C LEU A 106 22.86 12.08 -3.48
N GLY A 107 22.20 13.00 -2.77
CA GLY A 107 20.77 13.18 -2.86
C GLY A 107 19.97 12.25 -1.94
N THR A 108 18.67 12.32 -2.10
CA THR A 108 17.70 11.49 -1.41
C THR A 108 16.83 10.78 -2.43
N PHE A 109 16.73 9.46 -2.37
CA PHE A 109 15.80 8.74 -3.22
C PHE A 109 14.71 8.02 -2.42
N ASN A 110 13.57 7.81 -3.06
CA ASN A 110 12.44 7.08 -2.53
C ASN A 110 12.23 5.78 -3.30
N LEU A 111 11.82 4.74 -2.60
CA LEU A 111 11.22 3.54 -3.19
C LEU A 111 9.70 3.71 -3.20
N HIS A 112 9.11 3.82 -4.38
CA HIS A 112 7.68 3.94 -4.60
C HIS A 112 7.10 2.65 -5.18
N ALA A 113 5.97 2.19 -4.64
CA ALA A 113 5.36 0.92 -4.98
C ALA A 113 4.44 1.02 -6.21
N SER A 114 4.93 1.61 -7.29
CA SER A 114 4.31 1.62 -8.62
C SER A 114 5.35 1.78 -9.72
N LEU A 115 4.94 1.58 -10.96
CA LEU A 115 5.68 1.96 -12.16
C LEU A 115 5.42 3.44 -12.44
N LEU A 116 6.19 4.34 -11.80
CA LEU A 116 6.09 5.77 -12.07
C LEU A 116 6.31 6.06 -13.57
N PRO A 117 5.62 7.03 -14.15
CA PRO A 117 4.79 8.08 -13.54
C PRO A 117 3.36 7.67 -13.17
N GLN A 118 2.96 6.43 -13.38
CA GLN A 118 1.65 5.95 -12.98
C GLN A 118 1.55 5.83 -11.44
N TYR A 119 0.39 6.16 -10.90
CA TYR A 119 0.07 6.00 -9.47
C TYR A 119 0.96 6.80 -8.52
N ARG A 120 1.28 8.04 -8.86
CA ARG A 120 1.81 9.00 -7.90
C ARG A 120 0.80 9.18 -6.75
N GLY A 121 1.27 9.17 -5.51
CA GLY A 121 0.42 9.42 -4.34
C GLY A 121 0.49 8.35 -3.26
N ALA A 122 -0.57 8.29 -2.43
CA ALA A 122 -0.53 7.62 -1.13
C ALA A 122 -0.84 6.12 -1.16
N ALA A 123 -1.55 5.61 -2.18
CA ALA A 123 -2.03 4.22 -2.21
C ALA A 123 -1.80 3.53 -3.58
N PRO A 124 -0.56 3.52 -4.10
CA PRO A 124 -0.28 3.05 -5.45
C PRO A 124 -0.65 1.58 -5.68
N ILE A 125 -0.38 0.69 -4.73
CA ILE A 125 -0.67 -0.74 -4.85
C ILE A 125 -2.17 -0.98 -4.97
N ASN A 126 -2.95 -0.35 -4.08
CA ASN A 126 -4.40 -0.49 -4.10
C ASN A 126 -5.01 -0.02 -5.43
N TRP A 127 -4.60 1.15 -5.90
CA TRP A 127 -5.20 1.72 -7.11
C TRP A 127 -4.82 0.98 -8.37
N ALA A 128 -3.63 0.41 -8.48
CA ALA A 128 -3.27 -0.46 -9.60
C ALA A 128 -4.22 -1.68 -9.66
N MET A 129 -4.49 -2.31 -8.53
CA MET A 129 -5.39 -3.46 -8.46
C MET A 129 -6.85 -3.09 -8.65
N ILE A 130 -7.33 -2.00 -8.04
CA ILE A 130 -8.71 -1.49 -8.21
C ILE A 130 -8.99 -1.18 -9.68
N ASN A 131 -7.99 -0.66 -10.41
CA ASN A 131 -8.10 -0.40 -11.83
C ASN A 131 -8.00 -1.65 -12.72
N GLY A 132 -7.69 -2.81 -12.14
CA GLY A 132 -7.63 -4.08 -12.84
C GLY A 132 -6.36 -4.26 -13.67
N ASP A 133 -5.27 -3.61 -13.28
CA ASP A 133 -3.97 -3.80 -13.93
C ASP A 133 -3.49 -5.24 -13.73
N THR A 134 -2.84 -5.78 -14.75
CA THR A 134 -2.23 -7.13 -14.73
C THR A 134 -0.76 -7.10 -14.37
N GLU A 135 -0.20 -5.91 -14.20
CA GLU A 135 1.18 -5.66 -13.83
C GLU A 135 1.27 -4.40 -12.98
N THR A 136 2.19 -4.40 -12.05
CA THR A 136 2.64 -3.23 -11.30
C THR A 136 4.16 -3.29 -11.15
N GLY A 137 4.74 -2.55 -10.22
CA GLY A 137 6.16 -2.60 -9.96
C GLY A 137 6.60 -1.65 -8.88
N SER A 138 7.89 -1.49 -8.77
CA SER A 138 8.52 -0.52 -7.89
C SER A 138 9.48 0.37 -8.66
N THR A 139 9.56 1.61 -8.23
CA THR A 139 10.42 2.63 -8.80
C THR A 139 11.28 3.26 -7.71
N THR A 140 12.60 3.37 -7.95
CA THR A 140 13.45 4.27 -7.18
C THR A 140 13.63 5.57 -7.97
N PHE A 141 13.48 6.71 -7.29
CA PHE A 141 13.57 8.03 -7.92
C PHE A 141 14.09 9.08 -6.92
N PHE A 142 14.74 10.11 -7.41
CA PHE A 142 15.20 11.22 -6.58
C PHE A 142 14.05 12.10 -6.14
N LEU A 143 14.09 12.58 -4.89
CA LEU A 143 13.09 13.53 -4.40
C LEU A 143 13.26 14.90 -5.03
N THR A 144 12.13 15.57 -5.21
CA THR A 144 12.00 16.94 -5.68
C THR A 144 10.94 17.68 -4.87
N HIS A 145 10.62 18.92 -5.21
CA HIS A 145 9.58 19.70 -4.55
C HIS A 145 8.17 19.12 -4.70
N GLU A 146 7.88 18.51 -5.86
CA GLU A 146 6.59 17.93 -6.13
C GLU A 146 6.56 16.44 -5.77
N ILE A 147 5.42 15.98 -5.25
CA ILE A 147 5.24 14.60 -4.79
C ILE A 147 5.41 13.62 -5.95
N ASP A 148 6.33 12.67 -5.77
CA ASP A 148 6.57 11.52 -6.64
C ASP A 148 6.87 11.88 -8.11
N THR A 149 7.46 13.07 -8.38
CA THR A 149 7.75 13.56 -9.74
C THR A 149 9.22 13.54 -10.13
N GLY A 150 10.11 13.23 -9.20
CA GLY A 150 11.54 13.25 -9.47
C GLY A 150 12.01 12.23 -10.50
N LYS A 151 13.25 12.40 -10.97
CA LYS A 151 13.85 11.54 -12.00
C LYS A 151 13.94 10.09 -11.55
N ILE A 152 13.50 9.17 -12.40
CA ILE A 152 13.54 7.73 -12.17
C ILE A 152 14.97 7.22 -12.28
N ILE A 153 15.42 6.47 -11.27
CA ILE A 153 16.74 5.83 -11.25
C ILE A 153 16.61 4.40 -11.81
N ARG A 154 15.67 3.61 -11.25
CA ARG A 154 15.40 2.22 -11.65
C ARG A 154 13.95 1.84 -11.45
N GLN A 155 13.53 0.86 -12.24
CA GLN A 155 12.20 0.23 -12.10
C GLN A 155 12.32 -1.28 -12.20
N LYS A 156 11.43 -1.97 -11.46
CA LYS A 156 11.20 -3.41 -11.60
C LYS A 156 9.71 -3.68 -11.71
N HIS A 157 9.36 -4.63 -12.54
CA HIS A 157 8.00 -5.05 -12.85
C HIS A 157 7.61 -6.26 -12.02
N LEU A 158 6.35 -6.30 -11.59
CA LEU A 158 5.74 -7.41 -10.88
C LEU A 158 4.40 -7.75 -11.53
N PRO A 159 4.21 -8.97 -12.06
CA PRO A 159 2.90 -9.38 -12.59
C PRO A 159 1.88 -9.52 -11.46
N ILE A 160 0.63 -9.22 -11.77
CA ILE A 160 -0.53 -9.39 -10.88
C ILE A 160 -1.39 -10.51 -11.44
N ALA A 161 -1.49 -11.63 -10.70
CA ALA A 161 -2.40 -12.71 -11.07
C ALA A 161 -3.86 -12.30 -10.80
N ASP A 162 -4.79 -12.88 -11.57
CA ASP A 162 -6.22 -12.57 -11.43
C ASP A 162 -6.78 -12.92 -10.03
N THR A 163 -6.13 -13.84 -9.34
CA THR A 163 -6.50 -14.28 -7.99
C THR A 163 -5.78 -13.55 -6.87
N ASP A 164 -4.80 -12.69 -7.18
CA ASP A 164 -4.07 -11.95 -6.17
C ASP A 164 -4.94 -10.88 -5.51
N ASP A 165 -4.80 -10.71 -4.21
CA ASP A 165 -5.29 -9.54 -3.48
C ASP A 165 -4.16 -8.53 -3.22
N VAL A 166 -4.50 -7.37 -2.68
CA VAL A 166 -3.49 -6.32 -2.41
C VAL A 166 -2.45 -6.76 -1.38
N GLY A 167 -2.78 -7.68 -0.48
CA GLY A 167 -1.83 -8.21 0.50
C GLY A 167 -0.72 -9.03 -0.17
N ILE A 168 -1.07 -9.89 -1.13
CA ILE A 168 -0.10 -10.69 -1.90
C ILE A 168 0.81 -9.78 -2.73
N VAL A 169 0.24 -8.81 -3.42
CA VAL A 169 1.01 -7.86 -4.26
C VAL A 169 1.90 -6.98 -3.39
N HIS A 170 1.41 -6.52 -2.24
CA HIS A 170 2.19 -5.76 -1.25
C HIS A 170 3.44 -6.53 -0.82
N ASP A 171 3.31 -7.79 -0.45
CA ASP A 171 4.42 -8.62 0.02
C ASP A 171 5.43 -8.88 -1.12
N GLY A 172 4.95 -9.11 -2.34
CA GLY A 172 5.78 -9.24 -3.52
C GLY A 172 6.59 -7.97 -3.82
N LEU A 173 5.96 -6.81 -3.76
CA LEU A 173 6.61 -5.51 -3.97
C LEU A 173 7.58 -5.15 -2.83
N MET A 174 7.26 -5.50 -1.60
CA MET A 174 8.14 -5.33 -0.44
C MET A 174 9.46 -6.08 -0.63
N THR A 175 9.39 -7.35 -1.01
CA THR A 175 10.57 -8.18 -1.25
C THR A 175 11.37 -7.72 -2.47
N MET A 176 10.70 -7.48 -3.59
CA MET A 176 11.33 -6.99 -4.82
C MET A 176 11.94 -5.59 -4.63
N GLY A 177 11.24 -4.72 -3.92
CA GLY A 177 11.67 -3.36 -3.64
C GLY A 177 12.94 -3.30 -2.79
N ALA A 178 13.12 -4.23 -1.84
CA ALA A 178 14.34 -4.34 -1.06
C ALA A 178 15.56 -4.61 -1.97
N GLY A 179 15.45 -5.52 -2.93
CA GLY A 179 16.49 -5.76 -3.92
C GLY A 179 16.75 -4.55 -4.81
N LEU A 180 15.70 -3.85 -5.21
CA LEU A 180 15.81 -2.63 -6.04
C LEU A 180 16.52 -1.49 -5.29
N VAL A 181 16.31 -1.36 -3.98
CA VAL A 181 17.06 -0.40 -3.14
C VAL A 181 18.54 -0.71 -3.16
N LEU A 182 18.96 -1.97 -2.98
CA LEU A 182 20.39 -2.35 -3.04
C LEU A 182 21.00 -2.02 -4.40
N GLU A 183 20.34 -2.41 -5.49
CA GLU A 183 20.78 -2.09 -6.85
C GLU A 183 20.93 -0.59 -7.08
N THR A 184 20.01 0.21 -6.55
CA THR A 184 20.06 1.67 -6.66
C THR A 184 21.26 2.24 -5.92
N VAL A 185 21.55 1.78 -4.71
CA VAL A 185 22.73 2.20 -3.94
C VAL A 185 24.03 1.83 -4.66
N ASP A 186 24.10 0.63 -5.21
CA ASP A 186 25.29 0.18 -5.96
C ASP A 186 25.54 1.03 -7.21
N LEU A 187 24.50 1.39 -7.95
CA LEU A 187 24.60 2.33 -9.09
C LEU A 187 25.11 3.72 -8.66
N LEU A 188 24.62 4.22 -7.53
CA LEU A 188 25.09 5.50 -6.96
C LEU A 188 26.57 5.43 -6.57
N LEU A 189 27.01 4.32 -5.97
CA LEU A 189 28.43 4.09 -5.63
C LEU A 189 29.33 4.03 -6.85
N GLU A 190 28.84 3.49 -7.96
CA GLU A 190 29.58 3.38 -9.23
C GLU A 190 29.53 4.68 -10.04
N GLY A 191 28.74 5.68 -9.63
CA GLY A 191 28.52 6.91 -10.40
C GLY A 191 27.76 6.69 -11.72
N LYS A 192 26.97 5.63 -11.81
CA LYS A 192 26.23 5.19 -13.01
C LYS A 192 24.73 5.48 -12.92
N THR A 193 24.36 6.61 -12.40
CA THR A 193 22.94 7.01 -12.29
C THR A 193 22.53 7.88 -13.47
N ASP A 194 22.10 7.26 -14.55
CA ASP A 194 21.43 7.97 -15.65
C ASP A 194 19.93 8.09 -15.30
N ALA A 195 19.64 8.97 -14.34
CA ALA A 195 18.26 9.18 -13.89
C ALA A 195 17.45 9.91 -14.97
N VAL A 196 16.30 9.33 -15.34
CA VAL A 196 15.47 9.76 -16.46
C VAL A 196 14.28 10.59 -15.97
N PRO A 197 14.00 11.77 -16.55
CA PRO A 197 12.80 12.53 -16.26
C PRO A 197 11.54 11.72 -16.53
N GLN A 198 10.53 11.85 -15.65
CA GLN A 198 9.29 11.06 -15.79
C GLN A 198 8.49 11.44 -17.05
N GLU A 199 8.68 12.65 -17.57
CA GLU A 199 8.04 13.15 -18.80
C GLU A 199 8.43 12.34 -20.04
N GLU A 200 9.53 11.59 -20.00
CA GLU A 200 9.93 10.68 -21.08
C GLU A 200 9.09 9.39 -21.15
N PHE A 201 8.31 9.08 -20.11
CA PHE A 201 7.51 7.86 -20.01
C PHE A 201 6.05 8.02 -20.46
N TYR A 202 5.60 9.22 -20.81
CA TYR A 202 4.25 9.47 -21.30
C TYR A 202 4.23 10.59 -22.34
N LYS A 203 3.23 10.58 -23.21
CA LYS A 203 3.05 11.63 -24.22
C LYS A 203 2.06 12.70 -23.78
N ASP A 204 1.00 12.28 -23.09
CA ASP A 204 -0.07 13.13 -22.61
C ASP A 204 -0.24 12.94 -21.09
N PRO A 205 -0.21 14.02 -20.27
CA PRO A 205 -0.50 13.93 -18.84
C PRO A 205 -1.84 13.29 -18.49
N SER A 206 -2.83 13.31 -19.41
CA SER A 206 -4.12 12.65 -19.20
C SER A 206 -4.04 11.11 -19.14
N GLU A 207 -2.94 10.51 -19.59
CA GLU A 207 -2.67 9.07 -19.46
C GLU A 207 -2.29 8.66 -18.03
N LEU A 208 -1.95 9.63 -17.18
CA LEU A 208 -1.48 9.37 -15.82
C LEU A 208 -2.65 9.12 -14.87
N ARG A 209 -2.57 7.99 -14.17
CA ARG A 209 -3.54 7.61 -13.13
C ARG A 209 -2.97 7.93 -11.76
N PRO A 210 -3.68 8.74 -10.94
CA PRO A 210 -3.24 9.07 -9.58
C PRO A 210 -3.55 7.94 -8.60
N ALA A 211 -2.89 7.96 -7.45
CA ALA A 211 -3.14 7.05 -6.34
C ALA A 211 -3.48 7.83 -5.05
N PRO A 212 -4.64 8.47 -4.98
CA PRO A 212 -5.01 9.26 -3.81
C PRO A 212 -5.18 8.37 -2.57
N LYS A 213 -5.11 9.01 -1.40
CA LYS A 213 -5.34 8.33 -0.13
C LYS A 213 -6.73 7.70 -0.10
N ILE A 214 -6.78 6.47 0.40
CA ILE A 214 -8.03 5.72 0.56
C ILE A 214 -8.62 6.01 1.94
N PHE A 215 -9.89 6.40 1.96
CA PHE A 215 -10.69 6.64 3.14
C PHE A 215 -11.77 5.56 3.25
N LYS A 216 -12.46 5.50 4.38
CA LYS A 216 -13.55 4.54 4.60
C LYS A 216 -14.61 4.62 3.51
N GLU A 217 -15.01 5.82 3.15
CA GLU A 217 -16.02 6.09 2.13
C GLU A 217 -15.60 5.60 0.75
N THR A 218 -14.31 5.73 0.43
CA THR A 218 -13.73 5.21 -0.82
C THR A 218 -13.90 3.69 -0.95
N CYS A 219 -13.97 2.98 0.17
CA CYS A 219 -14.07 1.52 0.21
C CYS A 219 -15.49 0.99 0.04
N ARG A 220 -16.51 1.86 -0.13
CA ARG A 220 -17.89 1.43 -0.39
C ARG A 220 -17.99 0.88 -1.81
N ILE A 221 -18.60 -0.31 -1.93
CA ILE A 221 -18.76 -1.00 -3.21
C ILE A 221 -19.86 -0.31 -4.03
N ASP A 222 -19.56 -0.03 -5.29
CA ASP A 222 -20.53 0.36 -6.30
C ASP A 222 -20.98 -0.88 -7.09
N TRP A 223 -22.17 -1.38 -6.80
CA TRP A 223 -22.72 -2.57 -7.43
C TRP A 223 -23.21 -2.35 -8.87
N LEU A 224 -23.31 -1.09 -9.34
CA LEU A 224 -23.67 -0.77 -10.71
C LEU A 224 -22.51 -0.97 -11.70
N GLN A 225 -21.34 -1.37 -11.21
CA GLN A 225 -20.19 -1.70 -12.04
C GLN A 225 -20.27 -3.14 -12.57
N PRO A 226 -19.63 -3.46 -13.71
CA PRO A 226 -19.47 -4.83 -14.17
C PRO A 226 -18.81 -5.74 -13.15
N VAL A 227 -19.09 -7.03 -13.19
CA VAL A 227 -18.59 -8.02 -12.22
C VAL A 227 -17.07 -7.98 -12.05
N LYS A 228 -16.33 -7.79 -13.15
CA LYS A 228 -14.86 -7.67 -13.07
C LYS A 228 -14.43 -6.43 -12.29
N ARG A 229 -15.08 -5.29 -12.46
CA ARG A 229 -14.75 -4.05 -11.74
C ARG A 229 -15.02 -4.17 -10.25
N VAL A 230 -16.15 -4.77 -9.88
CA VAL A 230 -16.49 -5.03 -8.47
C VAL A 230 -15.48 -6.01 -7.85
N TYR A 231 -15.12 -7.05 -8.57
CA TYR A 231 -14.10 -8.01 -8.14
C TYR A 231 -12.73 -7.37 -7.91
N ASP A 232 -12.24 -6.59 -8.89
CA ASP A 232 -10.96 -5.89 -8.78
C ASP A 232 -10.95 -4.87 -7.63
N PHE A 233 -12.07 -4.19 -7.41
CA PHE A 233 -12.24 -3.27 -6.28
C PHE A 233 -12.09 -3.99 -4.93
N ILE A 234 -12.74 -5.15 -4.78
CA ILE A 234 -12.68 -5.94 -3.54
C ILE A 234 -11.27 -6.47 -3.30
N ARG A 235 -10.65 -7.12 -4.28
CA ARG A 235 -9.29 -7.67 -4.12
C ARG A 235 -8.24 -6.58 -3.93
N GLY A 236 -8.42 -5.41 -4.55
CA GLY A 236 -7.56 -4.24 -4.40
C GLY A 236 -7.64 -3.56 -3.02
N LEU A 237 -8.61 -3.93 -2.20
CA LEU A 237 -8.79 -3.44 -0.83
C LEU A 237 -8.63 -4.54 0.24
N SER A 238 -8.43 -5.78 -0.16
CA SER A 238 -8.33 -6.93 0.76
C SER A 238 -6.85 -7.32 0.99
N PRO A 239 -6.44 -7.61 2.22
CA PRO A 239 -7.24 -7.75 3.45
C PRO A 239 -7.53 -6.42 4.18
N TYR A 240 -6.89 -5.33 3.80
CA TYR A 240 -7.04 -4.03 4.46
C TYR A 240 -7.00 -2.89 3.44
N PRO A 241 -7.87 -1.88 3.57
CA PRO A 241 -8.87 -1.63 4.62
C PRO A 241 -10.16 -2.46 4.52
N ALA A 242 -10.34 -3.24 3.50
CA ALA A 242 -11.47 -4.04 3.08
C ALA A 242 -12.62 -3.22 2.46
N ALA A 243 -13.13 -3.72 1.33
CA ALA A 243 -14.32 -3.19 0.69
C ALA A 243 -15.55 -3.50 1.54
N TRP A 244 -16.54 -2.62 1.54
CA TRP A 244 -17.75 -2.79 2.31
C TRP A 244 -19.00 -2.33 1.55
N THR A 245 -20.12 -2.87 1.96
CA THR A 245 -21.47 -2.50 1.51
C THR A 245 -22.42 -2.47 2.70
N GLU A 246 -23.64 -2.00 2.50
CA GLU A 246 -24.73 -2.20 3.43
C GLU A 246 -25.64 -3.30 2.92
N ILE A 247 -26.01 -4.22 3.78
CA ILE A 247 -27.14 -5.13 3.55
C ILE A 247 -28.37 -4.50 4.17
N VAL A 248 -29.48 -4.53 3.44
CA VAL A 248 -30.76 -3.90 3.84
C VAL A 248 -31.80 -4.99 4.02
N SER A 249 -32.36 -5.10 5.23
CA SER A 249 -33.42 -6.05 5.53
C SER A 249 -34.74 -5.67 4.86
N PRO A 250 -35.74 -6.57 4.80
CA PRO A 250 -37.08 -6.25 4.32
C PRO A 250 -37.74 -5.07 5.04
N GLU A 251 -37.39 -4.87 6.32
CA GLU A 251 -37.89 -3.78 7.16
C GLU A 251 -37.07 -2.48 6.98
N GLY A 252 -36.05 -2.49 6.11
CA GLY A 252 -35.22 -1.32 5.82
C GLY A 252 -34.06 -1.10 6.78
N VAL A 253 -33.76 -2.05 7.66
CA VAL A 253 -32.60 -1.95 8.57
C VAL A 253 -31.31 -2.17 7.79
N ARG A 254 -30.37 -1.24 7.92
CA ARG A 254 -29.06 -1.23 7.25
C ARG A 254 -27.98 -1.77 8.18
N THR A 255 -27.18 -2.70 7.69
CA THR A 255 -26.04 -3.25 8.43
C THR A 255 -24.83 -3.35 7.52
N ALA A 256 -23.69 -2.82 7.97
CA ALA A 256 -22.46 -2.87 7.19
C ALA A 256 -21.92 -4.32 7.12
N LEU A 257 -21.52 -4.70 5.91
CA LEU A 257 -20.87 -5.97 5.59
C LEU A 257 -19.58 -5.71 4.85
N LYS A 258 -18.46 -6.16 5.41
CA LYS A 258 -17.17 -6.17 4.71
C LYS A 258 -17.03 -7.44 3.89
N ILE A 259 -16.47 -7.31 2.69
CA ILE A 259 -16.20 -8.44 1.78
C ILE A 259 -14.69 -8.52 1.56
N TYR A 260 -14.11 -9.65 1.91
CA TYR A 260 -12.66 -9.88 1.84
C TYR A 260 -12.25 -10.72 0.64
N GLN A 261 -13.06 -11.71 0.28
CA GLN A 261 -12.78 -12.61 -0.84
C GLN A 261 -14.07 -12.89 -1.61
N ALA A 262 -13.94 -12.94 -2.92
CA ALA A 262 -15.02 -13.18 -3.84
C ALA A 262 -14.53 -13.90 -5.10
N GLU A 263 -15.48 -14.39 -5.90
CA GLU A 263 -15.26 -14.94 -7.24
C GLU A 263 -16.15 -14.24 -8.25
N LYS A 264 -15.64 -14.01 -9.44
CA LYS A 264 -16.43 -13.55 -10.59
C LYS A 264 -17.21 -14.72 -11.17
N ARG A 265 -18.49 -14.51 -11.42
CA ARG A 265 -19.38 -15.46 -12.12
C ARG A 265 -20.15 -14.73 -13.21
N PRO A 266 -19.50 -14.48 -14.37
CA PRO A 266 -20.17 -13.87 -15.51
C PRO A 266 -21.34 -14.76 -15.97
N ALA A 267 -22.51 -14.17 -16.11
CA ALA A 267 -23.72 -14.88 -16.55
C ALA A 267 -24.80 -13.87 -16.93
N ALA A 268 -25.55 -14.14 -17.99
CA ALA A 268 -26.75 -13.38 -18.28
C ALA A 268 -27.86 -13.70 -17.28
N HIS A 269 -28.54 -12.69 -16.78
CA HIS A 269 -29.69 -12.82 -15.88
C HIS A 269 -30.58 -11.56 -15.94
N GLU A 270 -31.78 -11.65 -15.38
CA GLU A 270 -32.75 -10.57 -15.33
C GLU A 270 -33.01 -10.05 -13.90
N LEU A 271 -32.18 -10.49 -12.93
CA LEU A 271 -32.32 -10.03 -11.55
C LEU A 271 -31.87 -8.56 -11.42
N PRO A 272 -32.59 -7.76 -10.64
CA PRO A 272 -32.12 -6.40 -10.29
C PRO A 272 -30.75 -6.44 -9.63
N VAL A 273 -29.88 -5.46 -9.97
CA VAL A 273 -28.58 -5.29 -9.32
C VAL A 273 -28.77 -5.17 -7.81
N GLY A 274 -27.88 -5.81 -7.06
CA GLY A 274 -27.93 -5.86 -5.59
C GLY A 274 -28.80 -6.98 -5.01
N THR A 275 -29.49 -7.76 -5.87
CA THR A 275 -30.24 -8.94 -5.41
C THR A 275 -29.29 -9.99 -4.85
N ILE A 276 -29.60 -10.52 -3.66
CA ILE A 276 -28.86 -11.60 -3.02
C ILE A 276 -29.50 -12.93 -3.40
N ARG A 277 -28.72 -13.81 -4.01
CA ARG A 277 -29.09 -15.19 -4.33
C ARG A 277 -28.30 -16.16 -3.46
N THR A 278 -28.96 -17.08 -2.80
CA THR A 278 -28.33 -18.06 -1.89
C THR A 278 -29.16 -19.32 -1.77
N ASP A 279 -28.50 -20.45 -1.50
CA ASP A 279 -29.15 -21.69 -1.06
C ASP A 279 -29.30 -21.75 0.47
N ARG A 280 -28.94 -20.69 1.19
CA ARG A 280 -28.91 -20.55 2.66
C ARG A 280 -27.97 -21.54 3.37
N LYS A 281 -27.09 -22.18 2.65
CA LYS A 281 -26.18 -23.21 3.16
C LYS A 281 -24.72 -23.06 2.67
N SER A 282 -24.53 -22.91 1.38
CA SER A 282 -23.20 -23.04 0.79
C SER A 282 -22.68 -21.79 0.04
N TYR A 283 -23.55 -20.91 -0.47
CA TYR A 283 -23.12 -19.75 -1.24
C TYR A 283 -24.00 -18.51 -1.04
N ILE A 284 -23.38 -17.36 -1.31
CA ILE A 284 -24.03 -16.05 -1.47
C ILE A 284 -23.51 -15.45 -2.76
N ASP A 285 -24.41 -15.18 -3.71
CA ASP A 285 -24.14 -14.46 -4.94
C ASP A 285 -24.86 -13.11 -4.91
N ILE A 286 -24.17 -12.06 -5.28
CA ILE A 286 -24.75 -10.71 -5.46
C ILE A 286 -24.90 -10.45 -6.96
N ALA A 287 -26.10 -10.13 -7.42
CA ALA A 287 -26.38 -9.81 -8.80
C ALA A 287 -25.76 -8.45 -9.18
N VAL A 288 -25.01 -8.40 -10.27
CA VAL A 288 -24.52 -7.22 -10.97
C VAL A 288 -25.00 -7.28 -12.42
N GLU A 289 -24.77 -6.24 -13.21
CA GLU A 289 -25.35 -6.14 -14.57
C GLU A 289 -25.00 -7.35 -15.46
N ASP A 290 -23.77 -7.83 -15.44
CA ASP A 290 -23.23 -8.85 -16.37
C ASP A 290 -22.89 -10.19 -15.67
N GLY A 291 -23.42 -10.41 -14.46
CA GLY A 291 -23.16 -11.65 -13.73
C GLY A 291 -23.45 -11.60 -12.25
N TYR A 292 -22.72 -12.43 -11.53
CA TYR A 292 -22.79 -12.50 -10.07
C TYR A 292 -21.40 -12.39 -9.46
N LEU A 293 -21.33 -11.69 -8.34
CA LEU A 293 -20.17 -11.77 -7.45
C LEU A 293 -20.46 -12.80 -6.38
N ARG A 294 -19.74 -13.91 -6.35
CA ARG A 294 -19.83 -14.92 -5.30
C ARG A 294 -18.95 -14.52 -4.12
N LEU A 295 -19.56 -14.35 -2.97
CA LEU A 295 -18.84 -14.03 -1.74
C LEU A 295 -18.20 -15.28 -1.16
N LEU A 296 -16.95 -15.20 -0.71
CA LEU A 296 -16.23 -16.32 -0.08
C LEU A 296 -15.92 -16.04 1.39
N SER A 297 -15.58 -14.82 1.74
CA SER A 297 -15.21 -14.41 3.10
C SER A 297 -15.75 -13.03 3.41
N VAL A 298 -16.49 -12.91 4.49
CA VAL A 298 -17.23 -11.69 4.87
C VAL A 298 -17.12 -11.41 6.36
N GLN A 299 -17.44 -10.16 6.73
CA GLN A 299 -17.52 -9.74 8.13
C GLN A 299 -18.70 -8.80 8.32
N LEU A 300 -19.68 -9.22 9.09
CA LEU A 300 -20.76 -8.36 9.53
C LEU A 300 -20.28 -7.38 10.61
N ALA A 301 -20.83 -6.18 10.63
CA ALA A 301 -20.49 -5.16 11.63
C ALA A 301 -20.54 -5.71 13.05
N GLY A 302 -19.46 -5.50 13.83
CA GLY A 302 -19.33 -5.98 15.21
C GLY A 302 -19.11 -7.50 15.37
N LYS A 303 -18.92 -8.25 14.28
CA LYS A 303 -18.69 -9.69 14.28
C LYS A 303 -17.29 -10.03 13.78
N LYS A 304 -16.92 -11.32 13.83
CA LYS A 304 -15.66 -11.84 13.27
C LYS A 304 -15.79 -12.04 11.77
N ARG A 305 -14.65 -11.98 11.07
CA ARG A 305 -14.54 -12.42 9.68
C ARG A 305 -14.79 -13.94 9.62
N LEU A 306 -15.62 -14.37 8.68
CA LEU A 306 -16.03 -15.77 8.51
C LEU A 306 -16.01 -16.16 7.02
N PRO A 307 -15.69 -17.44 6.70
CA PRO A 307 -16.10 -18.04 5.44
C PRO A 307 -17.61 -17.96 5.27
N VAL A 308 -18.10 -17.86 4.03
CA VAL A 308 -19.53 -17.72 3.74
C VAL A 308 -20.34 -18.90 4.28
N THR A 309 -19.83 -20.13 4.25
CA THR A 309 -20.49 -21.31 4.82
C THR A 309 -20.74 -21.17 6.31
N ASP A 310 -19.77 -20.66 7.06
CA ASP A 310 -19.91 -20.44 8.51
C ASP A 310 -20.83 -19.25 8.81
N PHE A 311 -20.73 -18.19 8.00
CA PHE A 311 -21.62 -17.04 8.08
C PHE A 311 -23.09 -17.45 7.90
N LEU A 312 -23.41 -18.31 6.92
CA LEU A 312 -24.75 -18.80 6.64
C LEU A 312 -25.32 -19.67 7.77
N ASN A 313 -24.50 -20.34 8.57
CA ASN A 313 -24.96 -21.08 9.72
C ASN A 313 -25.66 -20.18 10.77
N GLY A 314 -25.18 -18.96 10.91
CA GLY A 314 -25.71 -17.94 11.84
C GLY A 314 -26.66 -16.92 11.21
N PHE A 315 -26.73 -16.84 9.87
CA PHE A 315 -27.52 -15.83 9.17
C PHE A 315 -28.17 -16.32 7.90
N LYS A 316 -29.10 -17.30 8.07
CA LYS A 316 -29.80 -17.97 6.94
C LYS A 316 -30.78 -17.06 6.19
N GLN A 317 -31.27 -16.01 6.84
CA GLN A 317 -32.20 -15.03 6.25
C GLN A 317 -31.55 -14.02 5.30
N ILE A 318 -30.26 -14.09 5.07
CA ILE A 318 -29.54 -13.15 4.18
C ILE A 318 -30.16 -13.07 2.78
N GLY A 319 -30.78 -14.13 2.28
CA GLY A 319 -31.48 -14.16 0.99
C GLY A 319 -32.72 -13.25 0.91
N GLU A 320 -33.22 -12.73 2.04
CA GLU A 320 -34.32 -11.76 2.12
C GLU A 320 -33.82 -10.31 2.08
N TYR A 321 -32.51 -10.13 2.17
CA TYR A 321 -31.83 -8.82 2.12
C TYR A 321 -31.44 -8.47 0.69
N LYS A 322 -31.10 -7.21 0.49
CA LYS A 322 -30.40 -6.72 -0.71
C LYS A 322 -29.16 -5.92 -0.30
N VAL A 323 -28.22 -5.73 -1.21
CA VAL A 323 -27.11 -4.79 -1.03
C VAL A 323 -27.46 -3.42 -1.60
N ASP A 324 -26.86 -2.37 -1.03
CA ASP A 324 -27.04 -0.97 -1.44
C ASP A 324 -25.66 -0.27 -1.58
#